data_67c04d24681dd30e5f5679db4fa53e85
#
_entry.id   67c04d24681dd30e5f5679db4fa53e85
#
_cell.length_a   1.000
_cell.length_b   1.000
_cell.length_c   1.000
_cell.angle_alpha   90.00
_cell.angle_beta   90.00
_cell.angle_gamma   90.00
#
_symmetry.space_group_name_H-M   'P 1'
#
loop_
_entity.id
_entity.type
_entity.pdbx_description
1 polymer ?
#
loop_
_entity_poly.entity_id
_entity_poly.type
_entity_poly.pdbx_seq_one_letter_code
_entity_poly.pdbx_strand_id
1 'polypeptide(L)'
;VVIDKPPPGCDASQAMPLRANLQKLVERARQLPPLPAAVVYPCDVDSLQLALAGAFAGYLAPTLVGPDARIRDTAMRAGLDISRLPIVDTVDDSAAAAVRAAHLARDGRVEALVKGMLSDGALLTPVAAPENGLRTDSRLSHATLLDVPGRAQPLIVADDRLNVAPTLAAKRDVLLNTIELAVSLGIARPAVALLAAVDGPS
;
A
#
# COMPACT_ATOMS: atom_id res chain seq x y z
N VAL A 1 4.28 -5.15 -0.65
CA VAL A 1 3.23 -4.23 -1.14
C VAL A 1 3.29 -2.94 -0.33
N VAL A 2 3.18 -1.80 -0.99
CA VAL A 2 3.00 -0.49 -0.33
C VAL A 2 1.53 -0.12 -0.45
N ILE A 3 0.87 0.07 0.68
CA ILE A 3 -0.53 0.46 0.75
C ILE A 3 -0.58 1.95 1.09
N ASP A 4 -1.23 2.74 0.24
CA ASP A 4 -1.43 4.17 0.44
C ASP A 4 -2.70 4.43 1.26
N LYS A 5 -2.66 5.49 2.06
CA LYS A 5 -3.78 5.96 2.87
C LYS A 5 -4.88 6.53 1.98
N PRO A 6 -6.17 6.32 2.29
CA PRO A 6 -7.25 7.00 1.58
C PRO A 6 -7.10 8.53 1.69
N PRO A 7 -7.55 9.30 0.70
CA PRO A 7 -7.46 10.75 0.72
C PRO A 7 -8.15 11.36 1.94
N PRO A 8 -7.62 12.47 2.51
CA PRO A 8 -8.23 13.13 3.65
C PRO A 8 -9.65 13.60 3.31
N GLY A 9 -10.60 13.34 4.20
CA GLY A 9 -12.01 13.70 4.03
C GLY A 9 -12.95 12.53 3.75
N CYS A 10 -12.47 11.30 3.62
CA CYS A 10 -13.34 10.13 3.66
C CYS A 10 -13.75 9.86 5.11
N ASP A 11 -14.89 10.40 5.50
CA ASP A 11 -15.53 10.04 6.78
C ASP A 11 -15.97 8.57 6.71
N ALA A 12 -15.36 7.71 7.51
CA ALA A 12 -15.69 6.29 7.57
C ALA A 12 -17.16 6.03 7.98
N SER A 13 -17.84 7.03 8.57
CA SER A 13 -19.25 6.97 8.93
C SER A 13 -20.19 7.09 7.72
N GLN A 14 -19.71 7.59 6.57
CA GLN A 14 -20.42 7.69 5.30
C GLN A 14 -19.89 6.72 4.25
N ALA A 15 -19.23 5.62 4.66
CA ALA A 15 -18.70 4.62 3.73
C ALA A 15 -19.85 4.11 2.84
N MET A 16 -19.82 4.51 1.57
CA MET A 16 -20.68 3.91 0.56
C MET A 16 -20.46 2.39 0.56
N PRO A 17 -21.54 1.58 0.48
CA PRO A 17 -21.39 0.13 0.46
C PRO A 17 -20.37 -0.26 -0.62
N LEU A 18 -19.41 -1.12 -0.26
CA LEU A 18 -18.42 -1.64 -1.19
C LEU A 18 -19.16 -2.23 -2.41
N ARG A 19 -18.69 -1.88 -3.60
CA ARG A 19 -19.23 -2.45 -4.84
C ARG A 19 -18.86 -3.91 -4.96
N ALA A 20 -19.63 -4.66 -5.75
CA ALA A 20 -19.60 -6.12 -5.80
C ALA A 20 -18.21 -6.73 -6.05
N ASN A 21 -17.37 -6.09 -6.87
CA ASN A 21 -16.04 -6.62 -7.13
C ASN A 21 -15.08 -6.43 -5.95
N LEU A 22 -15.08 -5.25 -5.31
CA LEU A 22 -14.29 -5.01 -4.10
C LEU A 22 -14.78 -5.88 -2.94
N GLN A 23 -16.08 -6.10 -2.83
CA GLN A 23 -16.68 -6.98 -1.81
C GLN A 23 -16.16 -8.41 -1.92
N LYS A 24 -16.09 -8.97 -3.15
CA LYS A 24 -15.49 -10.29 -3.40
C LYS A 24 -14.03 -10.37 -3.00
N LEU A 25 -13.24 -9.31 -3.23
CA LEU A 25 -11.83 -9.26 -2.79
C LEU A 25 -11.72 -9.26 -1.27
N VAL A 26 -12.54 -8.47 -0.59
CA VAL A 26 -12.61 -8.46 0.89
C VAL A 26 -12.99 -9.82 1.44
N GLU A 27 -13.97 -10.50 0.85
CA GLU A 27 -14.39 -11.86 1.25
C GLU A 27 -13.26 -12.89 1.06
N ARG A 28 -12.50 -12.79 -0.03
CA ARG A 28 -11.30 -13.62 -0.24
C ARG A 28 -10.20 -13.32 0.78
N ALA A 29 -9.95 -12.05 1.06
CA ALA A 29 -8.96 -11.65 2.04
C ALA A 29 -9.25 -12.21 3.44
N ARG A 30 -10.52 -12.32 3.83
CA ARG A 30 -10.93 -12.93 5.10
C ARG A 30 -10.59 -14.41 5.24
N GLN A 31 -10.35 -15.10 4.13
CA GLN A 31 -9.99 -16.52 4.12
C GLN A 31 -8.46 -16.73 4.21
N LEU A 32 -7.68 -15.68 4.14
CA LEU A 32 -6.23 -15.69 4.22
C LEU A 32 -5.76 -15.34 5.63
N PRO A 33 -4.58 -15.79 6.06
CA PRO A 33 -3.99 -15.32 7.30
C PRO A 33 -3.72 -13.82 7.24
N PRO A 34 -3.77 -13.11 8.40
CA PRO A 34 -3.47 -11.69 8.44
C PRO A 34 -2.08 -11.40 7.89
N LEU A 35 -1.97 -10.43 6.97
CA LEU A 35 -0.72 -10.07 6.32
C LEU A 35 0.19 -9.29 7.29
N PRO A 36 1.41 -9.76 7.58
CA PRO A 36 2.38 -9.00 8.35
C PRO A 36 2.72 -7.68 7.66
N ALA A 37 2.42 -6.55 8.29
CA ALA A 37 2.58 -5.23 7.67
C ALA A 37 3.25 -4.23 8.62
N ALA A 38 4.22 -3.46 8.12
CA ALA A 38 4.74 -2.31 8.84
C ALA A 38 3.94 -1.05 8.48
N VAL A 39 3.31 -0.44 9.48
CA VAL A 39 2.70 0.88 9.35
C VAL A 39 3.76 1.92 9.67
N VAL A 40 4.21 2.63 8.63
CA VAL A 40 5.42 3.46 8.67
C VAL A 40 5.09 4.87 9.10
N TYR A 41 5.68 5.32 10.22
CA TYR A 41 5.51 6.64 10.80
C TYR A 41 4.03 7.01 11.05
N PRO A 42 3.27 6.18 11.81
CA PRO A 42 1.85 6.38 12.06
C PRO A 42 1.62 7.42 13.17
N CYS A 43 2.08 8.66 12.92
CA CYS A 43 2.01 9.75 13.88
C CYS A 43 0.76 10.64 13.68
N ASP A 44 -0.25 10.13 13.00
CA ASP A 44 -1.57 10.74 12.86
C ASP A 44 -2.69 9.74 13.17
N VAL A 45 -3.88 10.28 13.44
CA VAL A 45 -5.05 9.49 13.87
C VAL A 45 -5.50 8.50 12.80
N ASP A 46 -5.52 8.92 11.53
CA ASP A 46 -6.02 8.10 10.43
C ASP A 46 -5.12 6.87 10.20
N SER A 47 -3.79 7.03 10.29
CA SER A 47 -2.86 5.91 10.16
C SER A 47 -3.03 4.89 11.28
N LEU A 48 -3.29 5.34 12.51
CA LEU A 48 -3.56 4.46 13.64
C LEU A 48 -4.92 3.76 13.52
N GLN A 49 -5.95 4.48 13.08
CA GLN A 49 -7.26 3.90 12.81
C GLN A 49 -7.19 2.84 11.70
N LEU A 50 -6.43 3.10 10.62
CA LEU A 50 -6.21 2.13 9.55
C LEU A 50 -5.53 0.86 10.08
N ALA A 51 -4.49 1.00 10.92
CA ALA A 51 -3.82 -0.14 11.52
C ALA A 51 -4.77 -0.97 12.40
N LEU A 52 -5.54 -0.30 13.27
CA LEU A 52 -6.52 -0.95 14.14
C LEU A 52 -7.63 -1.62 13.34
N ALA A 53 -8.19 -0.93 12.33
CA ALA A 53 -9.24 -1.49 11.49
C ALA A 53 -8.75 -2.71 10.70
N GLY A 54 -7.54 -2.67 10.16
CA GLY A 54 -6.93 -3.80 9.46
C GLY A 54 -6.68 -5.01 10.36
N ALA A 55 -6.22 -4.75 11.60
CA ALA A 55 -6.03 -5.79 12.62
C ALA A 55 -7.37 -6.39 13.07
N PHE A 56 -8.36 -5.54 13.38
CA PHE A 56 -9.69 -5.98 13.82
C PHE A 56 -10.42 -6.79 12.74
N ALA A 57 -10.31 -6.37 11.48
CA ALA A 57 -10.88 -7.09 10.36
C ALA A 57 -10.15 -8.39 10.00
N GLY A 58 -8.98 -8.64 10.60
CA GLY A 58 -8.16 -9.83 10.33
C GLY A 58 -7.41 -9.79 9.01
N TYR A 59 -7.26 -8.63 8.38
CA TYR A 59 -6.52 -8.49 7.13
C TYR A 59 -5.04 -8.25 7.33
N LEU A 60 -4.68 -7.52 8.41
CA LEU A 60 -3.31 -7.14 8.72
C LEU A 60 -2.90 -7.66 10.10
N ALA A 61 -1.63 -8.03 10.21
CA ALA A 61 -0.89 -8.13 11.46
C ALA A 61 0.07 -6.92 11.54
N PRO A 62 -0.41 -5.75 11.97
CA PRO A 62 0.34 -4.51 11.85
C PRO A 62 1.41 -4.41 12.95
N THR A 63 2.60 -3.96 12.53
CA THR A 63 3.67 -3.47 13.39
C THR A 63 3.84 -1.97 13.13
N LEU A 64 3.71 -1.16 14.16
CA LEU A 64 3.90 0.29 14.05
C LEU A 64 5.40 0.60 14.05
N VAL A 65 5.90 1.37 13.10
CA VAL A 65 7.32 1.72 12.98
C VAL A 65 7.47 3.24 13.02
N GLY A 66 8.06 3.76 14.09
CA GLY A 66 8.19 5.20 14.29
C GLY A 66 8.48 5.55 15.76
N PRO A 67 8.49 6.84 16.13
CA PRO A 67 8.79 7.31 17.49
C PRO A 67 7.68 6.87 18.46
N ASP A 68 8.02 5.92 19.34
CA ASP A 68 7.07 5.30 20.30
C ASP A 68 6.29 6.33 21.09
N ALA A 69 6.98 7.32 21.66
CA ALA A 69 6.35 8.36 22.49
C ALA A 69 5.29 9.15 21.71
N ARG A 70 5.59 9.52 20.46
CA ARG A 70 4.67 10.30 19.61
C ARG A 70 3.49 9.46 19.14
N ILE A 71 3.73 8.21 18.79
CA ILE A 71 2.66 7.26 18.41
C ILE A 71 1.68 7.08 19.57
N ARG A 72 2.19 6.85 20.80
CA ARG A 72 1.34 6.69 22.00
C ARG A 72 0.60 7.98 22.38
N ASP A 73 1.25 9.14 22.29
CA ASP A 73 0.58 10.40 22.53
C ASP A 73 -0.54 10.67 21.54
N THR A 74 -0.32 10.38 20.25
CA THR A 74 -1.37 10.49 19.22
C THR A 74 -2.53 9.56 19.51
N ALA A 75 -2.27 8.31 19.86
CA ALA A 75 -3.31 7.32 20.20
C ALA A 75 -4.10 7.74 21.44
N MET A 76 -3.41 8.19 22.49
CA MET A 76 -4.03 8.66 23.73
C MET A 76 -4.97 9.84 23.48
N ARG A 77 -4.52 10.85 22.73
CA ARG A 77 -5.35 12.02 22.41
C ARG A 77 -6.58 11.67 21.58
N ALA A 78 -6.47 10.64 20.73
CA ALA A 78 -7.57 10.15 19.89
C ALA A 78 -8.45 9.10 20.57
N GLY A 79 -8.13 8.68 21.81
CA GLY A 79 -8.86 7.62 22.50
C GLY A 79 -8.72 6.25 21.84
N LEU A 80 -7.61 5.98 21.15
CA LEU A 80 -7.35 4.72 20.44
C LEU A 80 -6.53 3.77 21.32
N ASP A 81 -6.99 2.54 21.46
CA ASP A 81 -6.25 1.47 22.15
C ASP A 81 -5.33 0.73 21.18
N ILE A 82 -4.04 1.05 21.24
CA ILE A 82 -2.98 0.41 20.48
C ILE A 82 -2.14 -0.58 21.30
N SER A 83 -2.58 -0.93 22.51
CA SER A 83 -1.80 -1.77 23.46
C SER A 83 -1.42 -3.14 22.90
N ARG A 84 -2.19 -3.66 21.96
CA ARG A 84 -1.95 -4.95 21.31
C ARG A 84 -1.09 -4.87 20.05
N LEU A 85 -0.76 -3.66 19.58
CA LEU A 85 0.04 -3.48 18.38
C LEU A 85 1.51 -3.34 18.76
N PRO A 86 2.41 -4.18 18.23
CA PRO A 86 3.85 -4.03 18.46
C PRO A 86 4.35 -2.72 17.85
N ILE A 87 5.25 -2.05 18.57
CA ILE A 87 5.92 -0.83 18.10
C ILE A 87 7.40 -1.12 17.96
N VAL A 88 7.96 -0.76 16.81
CA VAL A 88 9.40 -0.70 16.56
C VAL A 88 9.79 0.76 16.63
N ASP A 89 10.41 1.13 17.75
CA ASP A 89 10.81 2.51 18.03
C ASP A 89 11.90 3.01 17.10
N THR A 90 11.81 4.27 16.73
CA THR A 90 12.80 5.00 15.94
C THR A 90 12.94 6.44 16.47
N VAL A 91 13.98 7.14 16.06
CA VAL A 91 14.03 8.58 16.26
C VAL A 91 12.83 9.26 15.58
N ASP A 92 12.45 10.45 16.03
CA ASP A 92 11.32 11.22 15.47
C ASP A 92 11.70 11.83 14.11
N ASP A 93 11.93 10.94 13.15
CA ASP A 93 12.20 11.23 11.74
C ASP A 93 11.52 10.21 10.85
N SER A 94 10.75 10.69 9.90
CA SER A 94 9.99 9.84 8.97
C SER A 94 10.91 9.05 8.02
N ALA A 95 12.07 9.59 7.66
CA ALA A 95 13.05 8.86 6.83
C ALA A 95 13.68 7.71 7.61
N ALA A 96 14.03 7.91 8.89
CA ALA A 96 14.54 6.85 9.75
C ALA A 96 13.51 5.72 9.93
N ALA A 97 12.23 6.07 10.13
CA ALA A 97 11.15 5.10 10.20
C ALA A 97 10.99 4.29 8.90
N ALA A 98 11.10 4.97 7.74
CA ALA A 98 11.01 4.32 6.43
C ALA A 98 12.19 3.35 6.18
N VAL A 99 13.42 3.74 6.51
CA VAL A 99 14.60 2.86 6.44
C VAL A 99 14.42 1.64 7.35
N ARG A 100 13.95 1.85 8.58
CA ARG A 100 13.71 0.75 9.52
C ARG A 100 12.64 -0.22 9.00
N ALA A 101 11.57 0.29 8.43
CA ALA A 101 10.52 -0.53 7.82
C ALA A 101 11.02 -1.33 6.61
N ALA A 102 11.86 -0.71 5.75
CA ALA A 102 12.49 -1.40 4.63
C ALA A 102 13.37 -2.57 5.11
N HIS A 103 14.13 -2.39 6.21
CA HIS A 103 14.90 -3.48 6.81
C HIS A 103 14.01 -4.61 7.34
N LEU A 104 12.86 -4.30 7.97
CA LEU A 104 11.92 -5.32 8.41
C LEU A 104 11.37 -6.14 7.23
N ALA A 105 11.11 -5.49 6.09
CA ALA A 105 10.67 -6.17 4.88
C ALA A 105 11.78 -7.04 4.27
N ARG A 106 13.00 -6.53 4.18
CA ARG A 106 14.18 -7.28 3.73
C ARG A 106 14.41 -8.53 4.56
N ASP A 107 14.26 -8.40 5.88
CA ASP A 107 14.50 -9.50 6.83
C ASP A 107 13.30 -10.49 6.87
N GLY A 108 12.28 -10.32 6.01
CA GLY A 108 11.10 -11.18 5.92
C GLY A 108 10.16 -11.09 7.14
N ARG A 109 10.31 -10.04 7.97
CA ARG A 109 9.47 -9.84 9.17
C ARG A 109 8.14 -9.21 8.85
N VAL A 110 8.04 -8.51 7.75
CA VAL A 110 6.80 -7.95 7.19
C VAL A 110 6.78 -8.15 5.68
N GLU A 111 5.59 -8.29 5.11
CA GLU A 111 5.37 -8.52 3.69
C GLU A 111 4.76 -7.30 2.99
N ALA A 112 4.28 -6.34 3.76
CA ALA A 112 3.72 -5.09 3.25
C ALA A 112 4.20 -3.88 4.06
N LEU A 113 4.31 -2.74 3.38
CA LEU A 113 4.54 -1.43 3.98
C LEU A 113 3.29 -0.58 3.77
N VAL A 114 2.74 -0.07 4.86
CA VAL A 114 1.59 0.84 4.86
C VAL A 114 2.09 2.24 5.17
N LYS A 115 1.82 3.17 4.27
CA LYS A 115 2.26 4.55 4.45
C LYS A 115 1.41 5.27 5.51
N GLY A 116 2.08 5.82 6.53
CA GLY A 116 1.48 6.70 7.53
C GLY A 116 1.70 8.19 7.19
N MET A 117 2.11 8.96 8.18
CA MET A 117 2.30 10.41 8.07
C MET A 117 3.69 10.77 7.48
N LEU A 118 3.94 10.35 6.24
CA LEU A 118 5.15 10.69 5.50
C LEU A 118 4.85 10.86 4.00
N SER A 119 5.77 11.48 3.26
CA SER A 119 5.64 11.62 1.81
C SER A 119 5.93 10.32 1.07
N ASP A 120 5.40 10.15 -0.16
CA ASP A 120 5.68 9.00 -1.00
C ASP A 120 7.19 8.85 -1.25
N GLY A 121 7.89 9.96 -1.53
CA GLY A 121 9.34 9.94 -1.71
C GLY A 121 10.09 9.46 -0.47
N ALA A 122 9.69 9.89 0.73
CA ALA A 122 10.31 9.46 1.98
C ALA A 122 10.16 7.95 2.21
N LEU A 123 9.03 7.35 1.81
CA LEU A 123 8.82 5.91 1.89
C LEU A 123 9.53 5.15 0.78
N LEU A 124 9.38 5.60 -0.46
CA LEU A 124 9.82 4.83 -1.64
C LEU A 124 11.33 4.89 -1.85
N THR A 125 12.00 5.99 -1.43
CA THR A 125 13.46 6.11 -1.55
C THR A 125 14.21 4.94 -0.87
N PRO A 126 14.00 4.64 0.43
CA PRO A 126 14.67 3.50 1.06
C PRO A 126 14.19 2.14 0.50
N VAL A 127 12.94 2.03 0.04
CA VAL A 127 12.44 0.79 -0.59
C VAL A 127 13.16 0.51 -1.91
N ALA A 128 13.40 1.54 -2.72
CA ALA A 128 14.08 1.44 -4.00
C ALA A 128 15.62 1.42 -3.89
N ALA A 129 16.19 1.71 -2.71
CA ALA A 129 17.63 1.77 -2.50
C ALA A 129 18.27 0.37 -2.63
N PRO A 130 19.30 0.22 -3.48
CA PRO A 130 19.94 -1.08 -3.71
C PRO A 130 20.49 -1.74 -2.44
N GLU A 131 20.99 -0.92 -1.52
CA GLU A 131 21.57 -1.35 -0.23
C GLU A 131 20.56 -2.01 0.70
N ASN A 132 19.27 -1.75 0.53
CA ASN A 132 18.21 -2.35 1.34
C ASN A 132 17.76 -3.74 0.83
N GLY A 133 18.21 -4.16 -0.37
CA GLY A 133 17.99 -5.50 -0.89
C GLY A 133 16.53 -5.85 -1.24
N LEU A 134 15.63 -4.85 -1.31
CA LEU A 134 14.23 -5.03 -1.71
C LEU A 134 14.03 -4.89 -3.22
N ARG A 135 15.03 -4.33 -3.89
CA ARG A 135 14.97 -4.12 -5.34
C ARG A 135 15.10 -5.45 -6.08
N THR A 136 14.23 -5.67 -7.04
CA THR A 136 14.28 -6.79 -7.99
C THR A 136 14.73 -6.30 -9.37
N ASP A 137 14.80 -7.20 -10.34
CA ASP A 137 15.07 -6.85 -11.74
C ASP A 137 13.90 -6.09 -12.38
N SER A 138 12.70 -6.22 -11.82
CA SER A 138 11.51 -5.48 -12.26
C SER A 138 11.46 -4.08 -11.64
N ARG A 139 11.04 -3.11 -12.43
CA ARG A 139 10.84 -1.72 -11.99
C ARG A 139 9.64 -1.62 -11.04
N LEU A 140 9.78 -0.81 -9.99
CA LEU A 140 8.66 -0.46 -9.13
C LEU A 140 7.61 0.31 -9.94
N SER A 141 6.33 -0.06 -9.81
CA SER A 141 5.21 0.58 -10.49
C SER A 141 4.03 0.77 -9.54
N HIS A 142 3.16 1.73 -9.88
CA HIS A 142 1.93 2.02 -9.15
C HIS A 142 0.74 1.38 -9.88
N ALA A 143 -0.24 0.87 -9.13
CA ALA A 143 -1.49 0.36 -9.68
C ALA A 143 -2.68 0.79 -8.83
N THR A 144 -3.71 1.33 -9.48
CA THR A 144 -4.99 1.68 -8.87
C THR A 144 -6.06 0.70 -9.31
N LEU A 145 -6.74 0.07 -8.37
CA LEU A 145 -7.88 -0.80 -8.63
C LEU A 145 -9.18 -0.01 -8.52
N LEU A 146 -9.96 -0.01 -9.58
CA LEU A 146 -11.24 0.70 -9.67
C LEU A 146 -12.39 -0.28 -9.86
N ASP A 147 -13.43 -0.18 -9.02
CA ASP A 147 -14.69 -0.89 -9.24
C ASP A 147 -15.69 0.03 -9.95
N VAL A 148 -15.72 -0.09 -11.28
CA VAL A 148 -16.52 0.78 -12.16
C VAL A 148 -17.94 0.23 -12.29
N PRO A 149 -18.99 1.08 -12.13
CA PRO A 149 -20.39 0.64 -12.32
C PRO A 149 -20.64 -0.01 -13.68
N GLY A 150 -21.37 -1.12 -13.68
CA GLY A 150 -21.74 -1.82 -14.90
C GLY A 150 -20.64 -2.70 -15.52
N ARG A 151 -19.44 -2.76 -14.91
CA ARG A 151 -18.39 -3.71 -15.32
C ARG A 151 -18.43 -4.98 -14.47
N ALA A 152 -18.31 -6.12 -15.15
CA ALA A 152 -18.26 -7.41 -14.47
C ALA A 152 -16.95 -7.66 -13.72
N GLN A 153 -15.88 -6.99 -14.11
CA GLN A 153 -14.55 -7.08 -13.52
C GLN A 153 -14.01 -5.70 -13.14
N PRO A 154 -13.17 -5.59 -12.11
CA PRO A 154 -12.53 -4.34 -11.77
C PRO A 154 -11.60 -3.87 -12.90
N LEU A 155 -11.39 -2.56 -12.98
CA LEU A 155 -10.41 -1.94 -13.86
C LEU A 155 -9.14 -1.64 -13.08
N ILE A 156 -7.99 -2.01 -13.61
CA ILE A 156 -6.69 -1.65 -13.06
C ILE A 156 -6.08 -0.58 -13.96
N VAL A 157 -5.69 0.54 -13.36
CA VAL A 157 -4.96 1.62 -14.03
C VAL A 157 -3.53 1.63 -13.48
N ALA A 158 -2.54 1.56 -14.37
CA ALA A 158 -1.10 1.58 -14.06
C ALA A 158 -0.32 2.18 -15.24
N ASP A 159 0.70 2.95 -15.05
CA ASP A 159 1.24 3.59 -13.86
C ASP A 159 0.97 5.10 -13.97
N ASP A 160 0.25 5.67 -13.03
CA ASP A 160 -0.14 7.07 -13.06
C ASP A 160 0.70 7.97 -12.13
N ARG A 161 1.67 7.41 -11.40
CA ARG A 161 2.38 8.14 -10.33
C ARG A 161 3.90 8.03 -10.35
N LEU A 162 4.46 6.85 -10.62
CA LEU A 162 5.88 6.59 -10.37
C LEU A 162 6.76 6.73 -11.62
N ASN A 163 6.28 6.29 -12.77
CA ASN A 163 7.05 6.27 -13.99
C ASN A 163 6.58 7.35 -14.98
N VAL A 164 7.06 8.57 -14.80
CA VAL A 164 6.78 9.68 -15.71
C VAL A 164 7.56 9.49 -17.00
N ALA A 165 6.91 9.62 -18.18
CA ALA A 165 7.50 9.41 -19.51
C ALA A 165 8.28 8.08 -19.62
N PRO A 166 7.62 6.92 -19.37
CA PRO A 166 8.32 5.64 -19.29
C PRO A 166 8.91 5.21 -20.64
N THR A 167 10.12 4.67 -20.62
CA THR A 167 10.75 4.00 -21.77
C THR A 167 9.99 2.72 -22.12
N LEU A 168 10.26 2.11 -23.27
CA LEU A 168 9.68 0.82 -23.66
C LEU A 168 9.95 -0.28 -22.61
N ALA A 169 11.17 -0.34 -22.08
CA ALA A 169 11.52 -1.28 -21.02
C ALA A 169 10.70 -1.02 -19.75
N ALA A 170 10.55 0.25 -19.33
CA ALA A 170 9.72 0.62 -18.20
C ALA A 170 8.24 0.26 -18.40
N LYS A 171 7.68 0.50 -19.60
CA LYS A 171 6.31 0.10 -19.95
C LYS A 171 6.11 -1.41 -19.87
N ARG A 172 7.11 -2.18 -20.31
CA ARG A 172 7.08 -3.64 -20.20
C ARG A 172 7.01 -4.10 -18.74
N ASP A 173 7.84 -3.54 -17.87
CA ASP A 173 7.85 -3.90 -16.44
C ASP A 173 6.52 -3.53 -15.77
N VAL A 174 6.02 -2.31 -16.01
CA VAL A 174 4.68 -1.87 -15.54
C VAL A 174 3.59 -2.83 -15.99
N LEU A 175 3.61 -3.24 -17.26
CA LEU A 175 2.65 -4.19 -17.83
C LEU A 175 2.71 -5.55 -17.13
N LEU A 176 3.90 -6.11 -16.96
CA LEU A 176 4.08 -7.42 -16.30
C LEU A 176 3.63 -7.37 -14.85
N ASN A 177 4.03 -6.36 -14.07
CA ASN A 177 3.59 -6.18 -12.69
C ASN A 177 2.06 -6.08 -12.59
N THR A 178 1.43 -5.37 -13.54
CA THR A 178 -0.02 -5.19 -13.58
C THR A 178 -0.76 -6.49 -13.93
N ILE A 179 -0.21 -7.28 -14.86
CA ILE A 179 -0.76 -8.61 -15.21
C ILE A 179 -0.66 -9.55 -14.01
N GLU A 180 0.48 -9.60 -13.33
CA GLU A 180 0.66 -10.41 -12.12
C GLU A 180 -0.33 -10.02 -11.02
N LEU A 181 -0.52 -8.72 -10.79
CA LEU A 181 -1.53 -8.22 -9.87
C LEU A 181 -2.94 -8.68 -10.29
N ALA A 182 -3.32 -8.51 -11.55
CA ALA A 182 -4.63 -8.93 -12.04
C ALA A 182 -4.88 -10.44 -11.85
N VAL A 183 -3.88 -11.27 -12.16
CA VAL A 183 -3.95 -12.72 -11.97
C VAL A 183 -4.08 -13.07 -10.48
N SER A 184 -3.34 -12.44 -9.61
CA SER A 184 -3.43 -12.65 -8.15
C SER A 184 -4.79 -12.25 -7.59
N LEU A 185 -5.44 -11.24 -8.19
CA LEU A 185 -6.81 -10.84 -7.89
C LEU A 185 -7.88 -11.76 -8.47
N GLY A 186 -7.49 -12.81 -9.22
CA GLY A 186 -8.38 -13.82 -9.78
C GLY A 186 -8.85 -13.55 -11.22
N ILE A 187 -8.25 -12.60 -11.92
CA ILE A 187 -8.52 -12.32 -13.34
C ILE A 187 -7.56 -13.19 -14.17
N ALA A 188 -7.96 -14.40 -14.51
CA ALA A 188 -7.07 -15.39 -15.14
C ALA A 188 -6.52 -14.96 -16.51
N ARG A 189 -7.23 -14.16 -17.27
CA ARG A 189 -6.83 -13.63 -18.59
C ARG A 189 -7.17 -12.14 -18.67
N PRO A 190 -6.33 -11.26 -18.10
CA PRO A 190 -6.55 -9.82 -18.16
C PRO A 190 -6.39 -9.30 -19.59
N ALA A 191 -7.35 -8.53 -20.07
CA ALA A 191 -7.22 -7.77 -21.30
C ALA A 191 -6.51 -6.45 -20.98
N VAL A 192 -5.51 -6.07 -21.78
CA VAL A 192 -4.69 -4.89 -21.54
C VAL A 192 -4.79 -3.92 -22.71
N ALA A 193 -4.99 -2.64 -22.42
CA ALA A 193 -4.84 -1.55 -23.36
C ALA A 193 -3.64 -0.68 -22.98
N LEU A 194 -2.72 -0.45 -23.90
CA LEU A 194 -1.62 0.49 -23.73
C LEU A 194 -2.07 1.86 -24.26
N LEU A 195 -2.05 2.86 -23.38
CA LEU A 195 -2.38 4.22 -23.75
C LEU A 195 -1.13 4.97 -24.26
N ALA A 196 -1.31 5.75 -25.33
CA ALA A 196 -0.31 6.66 -25.85
C ALA A 196 -0.85 8.09 -25.76
N ALA A 197 0.05 9.07 -25.60
CA ALA A 197 -0.31 10.48 -25.53
C ALA A 197 -0.74 11.04 -26.89
N VAL A 198 -0.36 10.38 -27.98
CA VAL A 198 -0.67 10.76 -29.38
C VAL A 198 -1.05 9.53 -30.20
N ASP A 199 -2.04 9.69 -31.07
CA ASP A 199 -2.42 8.70 -32.07
C ASP A 199 -1.49 8.83 -33.29
N GLY A 200 -0.61 7.86 -33.50
CA GLY A 200 0.24 7.80 -34.69
C GLY A 200 1.66 7.29 -34.40
N PRO A 201 2.36 6.84 -35.46
CA PRO A 201 3.77 6.49 -35.33
C PRO A 201 4.58 7.75 -35.05
N SER A 202 5.39 7.70 -33.99
CA SER A 202 6.42 8.71 -33.67
C SER A 202 7.64 8.50 -34.54
#